data_60450fa543c3552a50a005727879ffd5
#
_entry.id   60450fa543c3552a50a005727879ffd5
#
_cell.length_a   1.000
_cell.length_b   1.000
_cell.length_c   1.000
_cell.angle_alpha   90.00
_cell.angle_beta   90.00
_cell.angle_gamma   90.00
#
_symmetry.space_group_name_H-M   'P 1'
#
loop_
_entity.id
_entity.type
_entity.pdbx_description
1 polymer ?
#
loop_
_entity_poly.entity_id
_entity_poly.type
_entity_poly.pdbx_seq_one_letter_code
_entity_poly.pdbx_strand_id
1 'polypeptide(L)'
;MKRILYIVLAAVTIGSTLFSCEPVEDRDSLPGVTLTPSTLKFSVTQNPSNTNEVILSNPDPAVIPYWKYVDSNGNELGHSNKSSDKIALPFAGKYTVYYTAYTRGGSVDAAPVEVTVTKNDEAYFSNPKWNMLTNGVAGKTWELNMADPVGWAGLDYPAASGDNWNWFPDYASNSWVMPNKNWGEMHFDLNGGYNTSVTQTALTSAQQKTKSGTYNFDIANNKLTFNGGVEMLYGGDYYGDVSNWYSVKVVELTATSLRLAVIRDKSRTGEGVCLIVFHYKPKP
;
A
#
# COMPACT_ATOMS: atom_id res chain seq x y z
N MET A 1 27.11 44.27 57.18
CA MET A 1 25.81 43.60 57.33
C MET A 1 25.18 43.19 55.99
N LYS A 2 25.05 44.07 55.01
CA LYS A 2 24.39 43.72 53.72
C LYS A 2 25.08 42.55 52.93
N ARG A 3 26.42 42.47 52.92
CA ARG A 3 27.17 41.38 52.22
C ARG A 3 26.96 40.02 52.85
N ILE A 4 26.84 39.95 54.19
CA ILE A 4 26.58 38.72 54.93
C ILE A 4 25.15 38.23 54.60
N LEU A 5 24.19 39.12 54.51
CA LEU A 5 22.81 38.79 54.16
C LEU A 5 22.69 38.17 52.74
N TYR A 6 23.44 38.68 51.77
CA TYR A 6 23.45 38.12 50.41
C TYR A 6 24.11 36.72 50.34
N ILE A 7 25.16 36.50 51.15
CA ILE A 7 25.84 35.18 51.24
C ILE A 7 24.90 34.15 51.87
N VAL A 8 24.19 34.51 52.94
CA VAL A 8 23.21 33.64 53.58
C VAL A 8 22.02 33.36 52.66
N LEU A 9 21.52 34.36 51.93
CA LEU A 9 20.42 34.18 50.98
C LEU A 9 20.84 33.27 49.81
N ALA A 10 22.07 33.43 49.29
CA ALA A 10 22.61 32.56 48.22
C ALA A 10 22.83 31.13 48.72
N ALA A 11 23.27 30.93 49.94
CA ALA A 11 23.45 29.61 50.54
C ALA A 11 22.10 28.88 50.77
N VAL A 12 21.06 29.61 51.15
CA VAL A 12 19.71 29.04 51.33
C VAL A 12 19.08 28.67 49.96
N THR A 13 19.26 29.52 48.92
CA THR A 13 18.76 29.19 47.57
C THR A 13 19.52 27.99 46.96
N ILE A 14 20.80 27.86 47.14
CA ILE A 14 21.57 26.70 46.67
C ILE A 14 21.20 25.43 47.46
N GLY A 15 20.97 25.54 48.78
CA GLY A 15 20.53 24.43 49.62
C GLY A 15 19.14 23.90 49.26
N SER A 16 18.21 24.75 48.83
CA SER A 16 16.86 24.35 48.45
C SER A 16 16.78 23.68 47.06
N THR A 17 17.77 23.89 46.19
CA THR A 17 17.81 23.19 44.87
C THR A 17 18.39 21.77 44.96
N LEU A 18 19.01 21.40 46.09
CA LEU A 18 19.56 20.06 46.30
C LEU A 18 18.54 19.05 46.88
N PHE A 19 17.35 19.51 47.31
CA PHE A 19 16.19 18.66 47.58
C PHE A 19 15.40 18.42 46.29
N SER A 20 16.07 18.00 45.24
CA SER A 20 15.39 17.35 44.11
C SER A 20 14.72 16.10 44.71
N CYS A 21 13.40 16.01 44.59
CA CYS A 21 12.64 14.81 44.91
C CYS A 21 13.36 13.62 44.29
N GLU A 22 14.00 12.77 45.10
CA GLU A 22 14.24 11.41 44.68
C GLU A 22 12.85 10.84 44.39
N PRO A 23 12.53 10.40 43.16
CA PRO A 23 11.31 9.69 42.94
C PRO A 23 11.38 8.46 43.84
N VAL A 24 10.51 8.39 44.85
CA VAL A 24 10.28 7.16 45.61
C VAL A 24 9.71 6.16 44.63
N GLU A 25 10.64 5.43 43.98
CA GLU A 25 10.26 4.31 43.09
C GLU A 25 9.96 3.08 43.97
N ASP A 26 8.95 3.17 44.84
CA ASP A 26 8.25 1.97 45.31
C ASP A 26 7.42 1.40 44.15
N ARG A 27 8.11 0.99 43.10
CA ARG A 27 7.52 0.19 42.08
C ARG A 27 7.44 -1.22 42.62
N ASP A 28 6.21 -1.64 42.92
CA ASP A 28 5.94 -3.05 43.10
C ASP A 28 6.53 -3.79 41.89
N SER A 29 7.31 -4.84 42.14
CA SER A 29 7.83 -5.67 41.05
C SER A 29 6.65 -6.18 40.22
N LEU A 30 6.73 -6.04 38.89
CA LEU A 30 5.69 -6.59 38.01
C LEU A 30 5.53 -8.08 38.35
N PRO A 31 4.28 -8.58 38.38
CA PRO A 31 4.03 -10.00 38.62
C PRO A 31 4.73 -10.82 37.53
N GLY A 32 5.29 -11.96 37.90
CA GLY A 32 5.88 -12.88 36.92
C GLY A 32 4.85 -13.38 35.93
N VAL A 33 5.29 -13.69 34.70
CA VAL A 33 4.42 -14.32 33.68
C VAL A 33 4.11 -15.74 34.13
N THR A 34 2.84 -16.03 34.39
CA THR A 34 2.36 -17.37 34.79
C THR A 34 1.82 -18.21 33.64
N LEU A 35 1.56 -17.55 32.48
CA LEU A 35 1.09 -18.22 31.28
C LEU A 35 2.26 -18.90 30.54
N THR A 36 1.94 -20.01 29.90
CA THR A 36 2.83 -20.73 29.00
C THR A 36 2.16 -20.88 27.64
N PRO A 37 2.90 -21.14 26.55
CA PRO A 37 2.29 -21.33 25.24
C PRO A 37 1.17 -22.37 25.22
N SER A 38 1.26 -23.43 26.04
CA SER A 38 0.27 -24.52 26.14
C SER A 38 -0.99 -24.14 26.94
N THR A 39 -0.94 -23.09 27.77
CA THR A 39 -2.07 -22.64 28.59
C THR A 39 -2.83 -21.47 27.96
N LEU A 40 -2.35 -20.94 26.83
CA LEU A 40 -3.02 -19.87 26.11
C LEU A 40 -4.37 -20.33 25.57
N LYS A 41 -5.40 -19.50 25.77
CA LYS A 41 -6.75 -19.72 25.28
C LYS A 41 -7.00 -18.82 24.09
N PHE A 42 -6.96 -19.36 22.90
CA PHE A 42 -7.25 -18.64 21.66
C PHE A 42 -7.74 -19.60 20.60
N SER A 43 -8.37 -19.06 19.57
CA SER A 43 -8.71 -19.82 18.36
C SER A 43 -8.53 -18.98 17.11
N VAL A 44 -8.12 -19.67 16.03
CA VAL A 44 -8.04 -19.16 14.67
C VAL A 44 -8.83 -20.16 13.82
N THR A 45 -9.97 -19.73 13.28
CA THR A 45 -10.86 -20.62 12.51
C THR A 45 -11.33 -19.94 11.25
N GLN A 46 -11.40 -20.68 10.14
CA GLN A 46 -12.02 -20.16 8.92
C GLN A 46 -13.54 -20.15 9.09
N ASN A 47 -14.19 -19.10 8.58
CA ASN A 47 -15.65 -19.04 8.55
C ASN A 47 -16.19 -20.12 7.60
N PRO A 48 -17.06 -21.04 8.07
CA PRO A 48 -17.60 -22.11 7.23
C PRO A 48 -18.39 -21.60 6.00
N SER A 49 -18.97 -20.42 6.11
CA SER A 49 -19.76 -19.80 5.03
C SER A 49 -18.89 -19.01 4.03
N ASN A 50 -17.68 -18.61 4.43
CA ASN A 50 -16.71 -17.93 3.59
C ASN A 50 -15.29 -18.26 4.05
N THR A 51 -14.67 -19.23 3.41
CA THR A 51 -13.32 -19.71 3.78
C THR A 51 -12.20 -18.67 3.58
N ASN A 52 -12.50 -17.55 2.96
CA ASN A 52 -11.61 -16.39 2.86
C ASN A 52 -11.69 -15.46 4.09
N GLU A 53 -12.64 -15.67 4.99
CA GLU A 53 -12.76 -14.97 6.27
C GLU A 53 -12.20 -15.85 7.39
N VAL A 54 -11.27 -15.31 8.18
CA VAL A 54 -10.70 -15.97 9.35
C VAL A 54 -11.17 -15.26 10.61
N ILE A 55 -11.71 -16.03 11.54
CA ILE A 55 -12.21 -15.57 12.83
C ILE A 55 -11.10 -15.77 13.86
N LEU A 56 -10.70 -14.69 14.50
CA LEU A 56 -9.75 -14.64 15.59
C LEU A 56 -10.53 -14.48 16.90
N SER A 57 -10.23 -15.30 17.90
CA SER A 57 -10.91 -15.21 19.19
C SER A 57 -9.95 -15.46 20.34
N ASN A 58 -9.92 -14.54 21.28
CA ASN A 58 -9.29 -14.66 22.59
C ASN A 58 -10.39 -14.52 23.66
N PRO A 59 -10.80 -15.62 24.33
CA PRO A 59 -11.82 -15.59 25.38
C PRO A 59 -11.27 -15.16 26.74
N ASP A 60 -9.95 -15.01 26.91
CA ASP A 60 -9.33 -14.66 28.17
C ASP A 60 -9.29 -13.12 28.35
N PRO A 61 -10.10 -12.55 29.28
CA PRO A 61 -10.10 -11.11 29.49
C PRO A 61 -8.88 -10.60 30.28
N ALA A 62 -8.04 -11.50 30.82
CA ALA A 62 -6.87 -11.14 31.61
C ALA A 62 -5.64 -10.80 30.75
N VAL A 63 -5.72 -11.04 29.44
CA VAL A 63 -4.64 -10.77 28.50
C VAL A 63 -5.06 -9.78 27.41
N ILE A 64 -4.12 -9.01 26.89
CA ILE A 64 -4.29 -8.22 25.72
C ILE A 64 -3.76 -9.04 24.54
N PRO A 65 -4.61 -9.46 23.60
CA PRO A 65 -4.18 -10.22 22.44
C PRO A 65 -3.44 -9.34 21.45
N TYR A 66 -2.48 -9.93 20.77
CA TYR A 66 -1.87 -9.35 19.57
C TYR A 66 -1.82 -10.44 18.50
N TRP A 67 -2.52 -10.20 17.43
CA TRP A 67 -2.58 -11.06 16.26
C TRP A 67 -1.73 -10.43 15.15
N LYS A 68 -0.91 -11.21 14.50
CA LYS A 68 -0.19 -10.83 13.28
C LYS A 68 -0.43 -11.92 12.24
N TYR A 69 -0.74 -11.57 11.01
CA TYR A 69 -0.92 -12.53 9.94
C TYR A 69 -0.06 -12.16 8.74
N VAL A 70 0.53 -13.19 8.15
CA VAL A 70 1.52 -13.08 7.08
C VAL A 70 1.15 -13.99 5.92
N ASP A 71 1.65 -13.67 4.72
CA ASP A 71 1.59 -14.52 3.55
C ASP A 71 2.64 -15.66 3.62
N SER A 72 2.67 -16.52 2.59
CA SER A 72 3.64 -17.62 2.48
C SER A 72 5.10 -17.17 2.35
N ASN A 73 5.35 -15.90 2.03
CA ASN A 73 6.67 -15.31 1.92
C ASN A 73 7.11 -14.63 3.24
N GLY A 74 6.24 -14.62 4.26
CA GLY A 74 6.48 -13.97 5.53
C GLY A 74 6.17 -12.47 5.53
N ASN A 75 5.59 -11.92 4.48
CA ASN A 75 5.18 -10.51 4.45
C ASN A 75 3.97 -10.31 5.35
N GLU A 76 4.05 -9.33 6.24
CA GLU A 76 2.93 -8.97 7.09
C GLU A 76 1.80 -8.35 6.26
N LEU A 77 0.62 -8.95 6.36
CA LEU A 77 -0.61 -8.48 5.72
C LEU A 77 -1.43 -7.59 6.65
N GLY A 78 -1.25 -7.75 7.94
CA GLY A 78 -1.88 -6.93 8.95
C GLY A 78 -1.77 -7.51 10.34
N HIS A 79 -2.33 -6.78 11.30
CA HIS A 79 -2.38 -7.18 12.71
C HIS A 79 -3.66 -6.66 13.39
N SER A 80 -3.97 -7.21 14.56
CA SER A 80 -5.11 -6.81 15.38
C SER A 80 -4.80 -7.01 16.86
N ASN A 81 -5.40 -6.19 17.72
CA ASN A 81 -5.33 -6.34 19.17
C ASN A 81 -6.73 -6.55 19.81
N LYS A 82 -7.70 -6.88 19.00
CA LYS A 82 -9.06 -7.15 19.49
C LYS A 82 -9.18 -8.58 20.04
N SER A 83 -9.95 -8.75 21.10
CA SER A 83 -10.26 -10.07 21.66
C SER A 83 -11.10 -10.93 20.70
N SER A 84 -11.87 -10.32 19.82
CA SER A 84 -12.55 -10.98 18.70
C SER A 84 -12.42 -10.12 17.47
N ASP A 85 -11.94 -10.70 16.37
CA ASP A 85 -11.80 -10.01 15.08
C ASP A 85 -12.08 -10.96 13.92
N LYS A 86 -12.35 -10.38 12.75
CA LYS A 86 -12.52 -11.08 11.49
C LYS A 86 -11.56 -10.46 10.48
N ILE A 87 -10.71 -11.28 9.90
CA ILE A 87 -9.78 -10.85 8.88
C ILE A 87 -10.16 -11.48 7.54
N ALA A 88 -10.10 -10.70 6.47
CA ALA A 88 -10.31 -11.18 5.12
C ALA A 88 -8.97 -11.52 4.46
N LEU A 89 -8.87 -12.72 3.91
CA LEU A 89 -7.75 -13.21 3.12
C LEU A 89 -8.24 -13.42 1.69
N PRO A 90 -8.24 -12.38 0.85
CA PRO A 90 -8.98 -12.42 -0.41
C PRO A 90 -8.34 -13.32 -1.48
N PHE A 91 -7.08 -13.68 -1.32
CA PHE A 91 -6.37 -14.52 -2.29
C PHE A 91 -6.30 -15.99 -1.85
N ALA A 92 -6.28 -16.89 -2.82
CA ALA A 92 -5.87 -18.27 -2.59
C ALA A 92 -4.40 -18.30 -2.15
N GLY A 93 -4.09 -19.15 -1.16
CA GLY A 93 -2.74 -19.27 -0.65
C GLY A 93 -2.67 -19.84 0.75
N LYS A 94 -1.44 -19.96 1.25
CA LYS A 94 -1.16 -20.30 2.64
C LYS A 94 -0.80 -19.05 3.43
N TYR A 95 -1.33 -18.96 4.62
CA TYR A 95 -1.14 -17.86 5.54
C TYR A 95 -0.74 -18.39 6.91
N THR A 96 0.00 -17.61 7.67
CA THR A 96 0.35 -17.94 9.04
C THR A 96 -0.17 -16.85 9.97
N VAL A 97 -0.91 -17.26 10.99
CA VAL A 97 -1.40 -16.37 12.05
C VAL A 97 -0.57 -16.61 13.30
N TYR A 98 0.02 -15.55 13.80
CA TYR A 98 0.75 -15.51 15.07
C TYR A 98 -0.14 -14.89 16.14
N TYR A 99 -0.09 -15.45 17.34
CA TYR A 99 -0.79 -14.93 18.50
C TYR A 99 0.18 -14.70 19.65
N THR A 100 0.18 -13.49 20.17
CA THR A 100 0.93 -13.10 21.39
C THR A 100 -0.05 -12.62 22.43
N ALA A 101 0.02 -13.16 23.63
CA ALA A 101 -0.74 -12.71 24.79
C ALA A 101 0.13 -11.78 25.67
N TYR A 102 -0.29 -10.53 25.80
CA TYR A 102 0.34 -9.57 26.71
C TYR A 102 -0.34 -9.57 28.06
N THR A 103 0.46 -9.66 29.13
CA THR A 103 0.04 -9.62 30.52
C THR A 103 0.77 -8.48 31.23
N ARG A 104 0.41 -8.21 32.49
CA ARG A 104 1.16 -7.25 33.32
C ARG A 104 2.60 -7.67 33.56
N GLY A 105 2.89 -8.97 33.49
CA GLY A 105 4.22 -9.53 33.76
C GLY A 105 5.09 -9.74 32.52
N GLY A 106 4.56 -9.52 31.31
CA GLY A 106 5.25 -9.76 30.07
C GLY A 106 4.36 -10.39 28.99
N SER A 107 4.96 -10.97 27.96
CA SER A 107 4.25 -11.57 26.84
C SER A 107 4.57 -13.06 26.69
N VAL A 108 3.64 -13.79 26.09
CA VAL A 108 3.80 -15.20 25.72
C VAL A 108 3.28 -15.41 24.30
N ASP A 109 4.12 -16.03 23.47
CA ASP A 109 3.77 -16.38 22.10
C ASP A 109 3.19 -17.79 22.03
N ALA A 110 2.13 -17.96 21.25
CA ALA A 110 1.61 -19.27 20.89
C ALA A 110 2.37 -19.87 19.71
N ALA A 111 2.19 -21.19 19.51
CA ALA A 111 2.59 -21.79 18.23
C ALA A 111 1.82 -21.16 17.07
N PRO A 112 2.46 -20.88 15.93
CA PRO A 112 1.80 -20.32 14.76
C PRO A 112 0.69 -21.23 14.24
N VAL A 113 -0.38 -20.64 13.72
CA VAL A 113 -1.50 -21.36 13.12
C VAL A 113 -1.48 -21.15 11.59
N GLU A 114 -1.37 -22.23 10.84
CA GLU A 114 -1.49 -22.16 9.38
C GLU A 114 -2.96 -22.15 8.96
N VAL A 115 -3.26 -21.29 7.98
CA VAL A 115 -4.57 -21.16 7.34
C VAL A 115 -4.38 -21.34 5.85
N THR A 116 -5.14 -22.24 5.23
CA THR A 116 -5.11 -22.46 3.77
C THR A 116 -6.41 -21.96 3.16
N VAL A 117 -6.29 -20.97 2.27
CA VAL A 117 -7.38 -20.44 1.44
C VAL A 117 -7.27 -21.10 0.06
N THR A 118 -8.31 -21.78 -0.38
CA THR A 118 -8.26 -22.62 -1.58
C THR A 118 -8.60 -21.88 -2.88
N LYS A 119 -9.29 -20.72 -2.78
CA LYS A 119 -9.68 -19.89 -3.94
C LYS A 119 -9.71 -18.42 -3.57
N ASN A 120 -9.57 -17.56 -4.59
CA ASN A 120 -9.79 -16.12 -4.41
C ASN A 120 -11.26 -15.85 -4.02
N ASP A 121 -11.47 -14.82 -3.21
CA ASP A 121 -12.80 -14.40 -2.78
C ASP A 121 -13.53 -13.70 -3.95
N GLU A 122 -14.47 -14.40 -4.57
CA GLU A 122 -15.26 -13.89 -5.70
C GLU A 122 -16.11 -12.66 -5.31
N ALA A 123 -16.58 -12.61 -4.05
CA ALA A 123 -17.37 -11.48 -3.58
C ALA A 123 -16.48 -10.23 -3.40
N TYR A 124 -15.28 -10.41 -2.88
CA TYR A 124 -14.29 -9.34 -2.74
C TYR A 124 -13.88 -8.75 -4.10
N PHE A 125 -13.68 -9.62 -5.10
CA PHE A 125 -13.31 -9.22 -6.46
C PHE A 125 -14.52 -9.05 -7.39
N SER A 126 -15.74 -8.89 -6.86
CA SER A 126 -16.97 -8.78 -7.67
C SER A 126 -17.07 -7.49 -8.50
N ASN A 127 -16.33 -6.43 -8.13
CA ASN A 127 -16.30 -5.21 -8.95
C ASN A 127 -15.67 -5.51 -10.31
N PRO A 128 -16.38 -5.25 -11.45
CA PRO A 128 -15.90 -5.60 -12.77
C PRO A 128 -14.57 -4.92 -13.15
N LYS A 129 -14.21 -3.81 -12.51
CA LYS A 129 -12.92 -3.15 -12.74
C LYS A 129 -11.72 -4.04 -12.43
N TRP A 130 -11.84 -4.99 -11.48
CA TRP A 130 -10.79 -5.98 -11.24
C TRP A 130 -10.52 -6.82 -12.49
N ASN A 131 -11.58 -7.37 -13.09
CA ASN A 131 -11.44 -8.19 -14.30
C ASN A 131 -11.00 -7.35 -15.50
N MET A 132 -11.48 -6.11 -15.63
CA MET A 132 -11.05 -5.19 -16.69
C MET A 132 -9.54 -4.94 -16.63
N LEU A 133 -9.00 -4.69 -15.44
CA LEU A 133 -7.57 -4.40 -15.26
C LEU A 133 -6.69 -5.65 -15.42
N THR A 134 -7.11 -6.79 -14.84
CA THR A 134 -6.22 -7.93 -14.59
C THR A 134 -6.60 -9.22 -15.32
N ASN A 135 -7.85 -9.39 -15.80
CA ASN A 135 -8.37 -10.68 -16.22
C ASN A 135 -8.24 -11.77 -15.12
N GLY A 136 -8.35 -11.36 -13.85
CA GLY A 136 -8.25 -12.25 -12.69
C GLY A 136 -6.87 -12.86 -12.49
N VAL A 137 -6.86 -14.17 -12.20
CA VAL A 137 -5.63 -14.97 -11.96
C VAL A 137 -4.82 -15.18 -13.24
N ALA A 138 -5.46 -15.13 -14.42
CA ALA A 138 -4.78 -15.34 -15.69
C ALA A 138 -3.85 -14.19 -16.07
N GLY A 139 -4.13 -13.01 -15.53
CA GLY A 139 -3.37 -11.81 -15.82
C GLY A 139 -3.77 -11.12 -17.13
N LYS A 140 -3.47 -9.83 -17.20
CA LYS A 140 -3.62 -9.02 -18.42
C LYS A 140 -2.40 -8.15 -18.62
N THR A 141 -1.92 -8.12 -19.86
CA THR A 141 -0.81 -7.27 -20.28
C THR A 141 -1.34 -6.08 -21.07
N TRP A 142 -0.85 -4.90 -20.76
CA TRP A 142 -1.18 -3.64 -21.38
C TRP A 142 0.05 -3.05 -22.07
N GLU A 143 -0.12 -2.53 -23.28
CA GLU A 143 0.89 -1.81 -24.04
C GLU A 143 0.36 -0.45 -24.47
N LEU A 144 1.23 0.53 -24.75
CA LEU A 144 0.78 1.82 -25.26
C LEU A 144 -0.01 1.65 -26.56
N ASN A 145 -1.18 2.28 -26.62
CA ASN A 145 -1.99 2.35 -27.83
C ASN A 145 -1.41 3.44 -28.74
N MET A 146 -0.58 3.04 -29.68
CA MET A 146 0.08 3.99 -30.60
C MET A 146 -0.86 4.71 -31.57
N ALA A 147 -2.17 4.45 -31.54
CA ALA A 147 -3.13 5.27 -32.29
C ALA A 147 -3.37 6.65 -31.66
N ASP A 148 -3.33 6.72 -30.31
CA ASP A 148 -3.48 7.93 -29.49
C ASP A 148 -2.78 7.75 -28.13
N PRO A 149 -1.41 7.66 -28.13
CA PRO A 149 -0.66 7.10 -27.00
C PRO A 149 -0.57 8.03 -25.79
N VAL A 150 -0.68 9.32 -25.98
CA VAL A 150 -0.55 10.33 -24.93
C VAL A 150 -1.43 11.54 -25.22
N GLY A 151 -1.90 12.17 -24.17
CA GLY A 151 -2.65 13.42 -24.23
C GLY A 151 -2.57 14.18 -22.91
N TRP A 152 -3.28 15.28 -22.85
CA TRP A 152 -3.29 16.18 -21.69
C TRP A 152 -4.71 16.46 -21.25
N ALA A 153 -4.89 16.69 -19.95
CA ALA A 153 -6.19 17.00 -19.39
C ALA A 153 -6.07 17.90 -18.15
N GLY A 154 -7.15 18.57 -17.84
CA GLY A 154 -7.29 19.31 -16.59
C GLY A 154 -7.25 18.40 -15.37
N LEU A 155 -6.93 18.93 -14.20
CA LEU A 155 -6.74 18.14 -12.98
C LEU A 155 -8.01 17.40 -12.53
N ASP A 156 -9.18 17.96 -12.83
CA ASP A 156 -10.45 17.35 -12.45
C ASP A 156 -10.98 16.35 -13.48
N TYR A 157 -10.37 16.27 -14.69
CA TYR A 157 -10.83 15.34 -15.72
C TYR A 157 -10.83 13.87 -15.20
N PRO A 158 -11.86 13.05 -15.44
CA PRO A 158 -13.02 13.27 -16.29
C PRO A 158 -14.28 13.77 -15.55
N ALA A 159 -14.15 14.53 -14.49
CA ALA A 159 -15.30 15.07 -13.76
C ALA A 159 -16.18 15.95 -14.66
N ALA A 160 -17.47 16.10 -14.32
CA ALA A 160 -18.40 16.90 -15.08
C ALA A 160 -18.20 18.42 -14.91
N SER A 161 -17.37 18.85 -13.96
CA SER A 161 -17.12 20.26 -13.62
C SER A 161 -15.68 20.47 -13.17
N GLY A 162 -15.28 21.73 -13.01
CA GLY A 162 -13.94 22.11 -12.61
C GLY A 162 -12.99 22.21 -13.81
N ASP A 163 -11.71 21.97 -13.54
CA ASP A 163 -10.64 21.93 -14.55
C ASP A 163 -10.67 20.57 -15.29
N ASN A 164 -11.65 20.42 -16.21
CA ASN A 164 -12.00 19.14 -16.86
C ASN A 164 -11.78 19.10 -18.36
N TRP A 165 -11.04 20.05 -18.93
CA TRP A 165 -10.66 20.00 -20.33
C TRP A 165 -9.82 18.78 -20.66
N ASN A 166 -9.77 18.36 -21.92
CA ASN A 166 -8.88 17.32 -22.41
C ASN A 166 -8.47 17.56 -23.86
N TRP A 167 -7.32 17.00 -24.22
CA TRP A 167 -6.82 16.93 -25.58
C TRP A 167 -6.06 15.62 -25.75
N PHE A 168 -6.65 14.73 -26.53
CA PHE A 168 -6.11 13.42 -26.86
C PHE A 168 -5.86 13.34 -28.36
N PRO A 169 -4.67 13.76 -28.83
CA PRO A 169 -4.35 13.78 -30.26
C PRO A 169 -4.26 12.37 -30.84
N ASP A 170 -4.79 12.18 -32.04
CA ASP A 170 -4.47 11.02 -32.85
C ASP A 170 -2.99 11.06 -33.27
N TYR A 171 -2.34 9.90 -33.27
CA TYR A 171 -0.93 9.81 -33.59
C TYR A 171 -0.62 10.10 -35.06
N ALA A 172 -1.54 9.75 -35.99
CA ALA A 172 -1.32 9.92 -37.42
C ALA A 172 -1.10 11.40 -37.80
N SER A 173 -1.85 12.30 -37.15
CA SER A 173 -1.73 13.75 -37.35
C SER A 173 -0.72 14.41 -36.39
N ASN A 174 -0.30 13.73 -35.31
CA ASN A 174 0.48 14.29 -34.22
C ASN A 174 1.68 13.40 -33.84
N SER A 175 2.38 12.84 -34.82
CA SER A 175 3.51 11.91 -34.57
C SER A 175 4.67 12.51 -33.77
N TRP A 176 4.70 13.82 -33.60
CA TRP A 176 5.67 14.54 -32.79
C TRP A 176 5.52 14.29 -31.28
N VAL A 177 4.35 13.79 -30.80
CA VAL A 177 4.10 13.58 -29.37
C VAL A 177 5.01 12.52 -28.75
N MET A 178 5.44 11.53 -29.52
CA MET A 178 6.47 10.56 -29.10
C MET A 178 6.96 9.72 -30.28
N PRO A 179 8.17 9.15 -30.22
CA PRO A 179 8.65 8.20 -31.23
C PRO A 179 7.78 6.94 -31.30
N ASN A 180 7.50 6.47 -32.53
CA ASN A 180 6.83 5.19 -32.74
C ASN A 180 7.81 4.04 -32.55
N LYS A 181 7.79 3.41 -31.38
CA LYS A 181 8.58 2.23 -31.05
C LYS A 181 7.87 1.36 -30.01
N ASN A 182 8.39 0.18 -29.77
CA ASN A 182 7.95 -0.63 -28.64
C ASN A 182 8.42 0.02 -27.32
N TRP A 183 7.51 0.60 -26.57
CA TRP A 183 7.79 1.24 -25.28
C TRP A 183 7.85 0.26 -24.11
N GLY A 184 7.42 -0.98 -24.33
CA GLY A 184 7.32 -2.00 -23.30
C GLY A 184 5.87 -2.34 -22.96
N GLU A 185 5.66 -2.84 -21.75
CA GLU A 185 4.35 -3.36 -21.32
C GLU A 185 4.17 -3.32 -19.81
N MET A 186 2.93 -3.33 -19.36
CA MET A 186 2.55 -3.51 -17.96
C MET A 186 1.69 -4.76 -17.84
N HIS A 187 2.01 -5.62 -16.89
CA HIS A 187 1.23 -6.80 -16.55
C HIS A 187 0.61 -6.64 -15.17
N PHE A 188 -0.66 -7.05 -15.03
CA PHE A 188 -1.39 -7.10 -13.76
C PHE A 188 -2.08 -8.43 -13.61
N ASP A 189 -1.99 -9.06 -12.45
CA ASP A 189 -2.73 -10.28 -12.12
C ASP A 189 -3.18 -10.31 -10.66
N LEU A 190 -4.06 -11.28 -10.34
CA LEU A 190 -4.56 -11.57 -8.99
C LEU A 190 -4.14 -13.00 -8.55
N ASN A 191 -3.00 -13.48 -9.03
CA ASN A 191 -2.51 -14.82 -8.69
C ASN A 191 -1.80 -14.82 -7.34
N GLY A 192 -2.55 -15.06 -6.28
CA GLY A 192 -2.04 -15.08 -4.90
C GLY A 192 -1.71 -13.69 -4.33
N GLY A 193 -1.97 -12.61 -5.06
CA GLY A 193 -1.68 -11.23 -4.64
C GLY A 193 -2.04 -10.22 -5.72
N TYR A 194 -1.81 -8.95 -5.43
CA TYR A 194 -1.91 -7.85 -6.40
C TYR A 194 -0.56 -7.71 -7.11
N ASN A 195 -0.29 -8.55 -8.09
CA ASN A 195 1.00 -8.60 -8.75
C ASN A 195 1.06 -7.69 -9.97
N THR A 196 2.19 -7.03 -10.16
CA THR A 196 2.47 -6.23 -11.35
C THR A 196 3.91 -6.39 -11.79
N SER A 197 4.12 -6.33 -13.09
CA SER A 197 5.43 -6.13 -13.68
C SER A 197 5.35 -5.11 -14.81
N VAL A 198 6.37 -4.28 -14.92
CA VAL A 198 6.47 -3.26 -15.97
C VAL A 198 7.82 -3.41 -16.66
N THR A 199 7.76 -3.66 -17.95
CA THR A 199 8.92 -3.63 -18.85
C THR A 199 8.95 -2.25 -19.51
N GLN A 200 9.96 -1.45 -19.19
CA GLN A 200 10.13 -0.09 -19.69
C GLN A 200 11.24 -0.06 -20.74
N THR A 201 10.97 0.51 -21.88
CA THR A 201 12.00 0.79 -22.89
C THR A 201 12.68 2.14 -22.60
N ALA A 202 13.99 2.18 -22.67
CA ALA A 202 14.76 3.40 -22.47
C ALA A 202 14.36 4.51 -23.46
N LEU A 203 14.34 5.76 -23.03
CA LEU A 203 13.90 6.90 -23.85
C LEU A 203 14.71 7.04 -25.15
N THR A 204 16.03 6.89 -25.05
CA THR A 204 16.97 7.14 -26.16
C THR A 204 17.49 5.89 -26.86
N SER A 205 17.09 4.70 -26.44
CA SER A 205 17.54 3.43 -27.03
C SER A 205 16.39 2.39 -27.09
N ALA A 206 16.69 1.20 -27.58
CA ALA A 206 15.75 0.06 -27.56
C ALA A 206 15.96 -0.86 -26.35
N GLN A 207 16.84 -0.51 -25.41
CA GLN A 207 17.06 -1.32 -24.21
C GLN A 207 15.83 -1.34 -23.32
N GLN A 208 15.49 -2.53 -22.85
CA GLN A 208 14.35 -2.77 -21.97
C GLN A 208 14.82 -3.20 -20.59
N LYS A 209 14.09 -2.74 -19.57
CA LYS A 209 14.26 -3.15 -18.18
C LYS A 209 12.93 -3.49 -17.57
N THR A 210 12.82 -4.67 -16.96
CA THR A 210 11.63 -5.09 -16.23
C THR A 210 11.82 -4.90 -14.73
N LYS A 211 10.81 -4.34 -14.09
CA LYS A 211 10.65 -4.32 -12.64
C LYS A 211 9.36 -5.04 -12.27
N SER A 212 9.41 -5.84 -11.20
CA SER A 212 8.24 -6.52 -10.65
C SER A 212 7.99 -6.05 -9.23
N GLY A 213 6.73 -6.03 -8.84
CA GLY A 213 6.29 -5.62 -7.52
C GLY A 213 4.81 -5.90 -7.33
N THR A 214 4.18 -5.10 -6.50
CA THR A 214 2.74 -5.18 -6.25
C THR A 214 2.06 -3.86 -6.59
N TYR A 215 0.74 -3.89 -6.65
CA TYR A 215 -0.04 -2.67 -6.82
C TYR A 215 -1.18 -2.59 -5.81
N ASN A 216 -1.72 -1.40 -5.64
CA ASN A 216 -2.98 -1.16 -4.94
C ASN A 216 -3.92 -0.42 -5.90
N PHE A 217 -5.16 -0.90 -6.04
CA PHE A 217 -6.18 -0.26 -6.85
C PHE A 217 -7.32 0.21 -5.96
N ASP A 218 -7.31 1.48 -5.61
CA ASP A 218 -8.43 2.17 -4.98
C ASP A 218 -9.48 2.51 -6.05
N ILE A 219 -10.42 1.58 -6.21
CA ILE A 219 -11.49 1.68 -7.22
C ILE A 219 -12.41 2.87 -6.96
N ALA A 220 -12.66 3.19 -5.69
CA ALA A 220 -13.56 4.28 -5.29
C ALA A 220 -12.99 5.65 -5.68
N ASN A 221 -11.68 5.84 -5.50
CA ASN A 221 -10.98 7.07 -5.83
C ASN A 221 -10.30 7.06 -7.20
N ASN A 222 -10.48 6.00 -7.99
CA ASN A 222 -9.84 5.83 -9.29
C ASN A 222 -8.32 6.04 -9.23
N LYS A 223 -7.67 5.42 -8.26
CA LYS A 223 -6.25 5.58 -8.00
C LYS A 223 -5.55 4.23 -8.06
N LEU A 224 -4.47 4.16 -8.83
CA LEU A 224 -3.58 3.01 -8.92
C LEU A 224 -2.23 3.39 -8.32
N THR A 225 -1.70 2.56 -7.42
CA THR A 225 -0.40 2.78 -6.79
C THR A 225 0.48 1.56 -7.03
N PHE A 226 1.63 1.75 -7.62
CA PHE A 226 2.66 0.73 -7.81
C PHE A 226 3.60 0.70 -6.63
N ASN A 227 4.01 -0.47 -6.18
CA ASN A 227 4.91 -0.69 -5.05
C ASN A 227 6.15 -1.47 -5.49
N GLY A 228 7.18 -1.53 -4.62
CA GLY A 228 8.42 -2.24 -4.93
C GLY A 228 9.33 -1.50 -5.92
N GLY A 229 9.18 -0.18 -6.05
CA GLY A 229 9.97 0.62 -7.00
C GLY A 229 9.55 0.46 -8.46
N VAL A 230 8.35 -0.10 -8.69
CA VAL A 230 7.73 -0.16 -10.02
C VAL A 230 7.11 1.19 -10.34
N GLU A 231 7.25 1.61 -11.56
CA GLU A 231 6.62 2.81 -12.14
C GLU A 231 5.68 2.39 -13.25
N MET A 232 4.62 3.18 -13.53
CA MET A 232 3.77 2.90 -14.67
C MET A 232 4.58 3.00 -15.98
N LEU A 233 4.16 2.28 -17.00
CA LEU A 233 4.74 2.39 -18.34
C LEU A 233 4.54 3.81 -18.89
N TYR A 234 5.59 4.43 -19.34
CA TYR A 234 5.57 5.75 -19.97
C TYR A 234 6.28 5.72 -21.34
N GLY A 235 6.14 6.80 -22.08
CA GLY A 235 6.79 6.96 -23.38
C GLY A 235 7.12 8.43 -23.65
N GLY A 236 8.03 8.67 -24.59
CA GLY A 236 8.45 10.02 -24.95
C GLY A 236 9.30 10.70 -23.87
N ASP A 237 9.47 12.00 -24.01
CA ASP A 237 10.38 12.79 -23.17
C ASP A 237 9.72 13.27 -21.86
N TYR A 238 8.49 12.82 -21.58
CA TYR A 238 7.69 13.32 -20.44
C TYR A 238 8.17 12.81 -19.08
N TYR A 239 9.13 11.90 -19.02
CA TYR A 239 9.65 11.40 -17.75
C TYR A 239 10.21 12.52 -16.87
N GLY A 240 10.90 13.48 -17.49
CA GLY A 240 11.47 14.64 -16.82
C GLY A 240 10.42 15.61 -16.25
N ASP A 241 9.20 15.59 -16.76
CA ASP A 241 8.13 16.54 -16.43
C ASP A 241 7.36 16.16 -15.18
N VAL A 242 7.52 14.93 -14.69
CA VAL A 242 6.72 14.33 -13.63
C VAL A 242 7.61 13.88 -12.49
N SER A 243 7.18 14.18 -11.26
CA SER A 243 7.90 13.75 -10.04
C SER A 243 7.41 12.43 -9.47
N ASN A 244 6.24 11.93 -9.91
CA ASN A 244 5.62 10.74 -9.35
C ASN A 244 5.01 9.85 -10.44
N TRP A 245 5.66 8.72 -10.72
CA TRP A 245 5.25 7.72 -11.70
C TRP A 245 4.66 6.44 -11.07
N TYR A 246 4.54 6.39 -9.74
CA TYR A 246 4.06 5.21 -9.02
C TYR A 246 2.68 5.39 -8.39
N SER A 247 2.17 6.61 -8.23
CA SER A 247 0.82 6.89 -7.73
C SER A 247 0.06 7.67 -8.79
N VAL A 248 -0.83 7.01 -9.52
CA VAL A 248 -1.40 7.52 -10.76
C VAL A 248 -2.94 7.51 -10.72
N LYS A 249 -3.57 8.43 -11.46
CA LYS A 249 -5.01 8.50 -11.60
C LYS A 249 -5.46 7.56 -12.71
N VAL A 250 -6.48 6.75 -12.45
CA VAL A 250 -7.17 5.96 -13.48
C VAL A 250 -8.26 6.83 -14.08
N VAL A 251 -8.03 7.30 -15.30
CA VAL A 251 -8.94 8.19 -16.01
C VAL A 251 -10.02 7.39 -16.74
N GLU A 252 -9.63 6.25 -17.28
CA GLU A 252 -10.51 5.33 -18.00
C GLU A 252 -10.06 3.89 -17.74
N LEU A 253 -11.01 2.99 -17.56
CA LEU A 253 -10.76 1.55 -17.52
C LEU A 253 -11.96 0.81 -18.07
N THR A 254 -11.72 0.12 -19.17
CA THR A 254 -12.66 -0.80 -19.82
C THR A 254 -11.97 -2.14 -20.08
N ALA A 255 -12.65 -3.08 -20.70
CA ALA A 255 -12.05 -4.36 -21.10
C ALA A 255 -10.90 -4.18 -22.13
N THR A 256 -10.92 -3.10 -22.92
CA THR A 256 -10.03 -2.88 -24.07
C THR A 256 -9.26 -1.57 -24.03
N SER A 257 -9.48 -0.71 -23.03
CA SER A 257 -8.85 0.59 -22.89
C SER A 257 -8.50 0.87 -21.44
N LEU A 258 -7.29 1.35 -21.21
CA LEU A 258 -6.81 1.84 -19.92
C LEU A 258 -6.13 3.19 -20.13
N ARG A 259 -6.61 4.24 -19.46
CA ARG A 259 -5.94 5.55 -19.43
C ARG A 259 -5.47 5.84 -18.02
N LEU A 260 -4.16 5.99 -17.87
CA LEU A 260 -3.51 6.37 -16.62
C LEU A 260 -2.91 7.77 -16.75
N ALA A 261 -3.07 8.57 -15.70
CA ALA A 261 -2.60 9.94 -15.69
C ALA A 261 -1.64 10.20 -14.53
N VAL A 262 -0.63 11.00 -14.82
CA VAL A 262 0.32 11.60 -13.88
C VAL A 262 0.19 13.11 -13.92
N ILE A 263 0.65 13.79 -12.87
CA ILE A 263 0.60 15.26 -12.80
C ILE A 263 1.90 15.83 -13.36
N ARG A 264 1.80 16.72 -14.36
CA ARG A 264 2.94 17.54 -14.83
C ARG A 264 3.36 18.46 -13.69
N ASP A 265 4.61 18.36 -13.29
CA ASP A 265 5.17 19.12 -12.18
C ASP A 265 5.69 20.48 -12.67
N LYS A 266 4.97 21.55 -12.31
CA LYS A 266 5.36 22.91 -12.65
C LYS A 266 6.77 23.27 -12.19
N SER A 267 7.26 22.71 -11.10
CA SER A 267 8.61 22.97 -10.59
C SER A 267 9.71 22.46 -11.52
N ARG A 268 9.40 21.48 -12.37
CA ARG A 268 10.31 20.86 -13.33
C ARG A 268 10.25 21.51 -14.70
N THR A 269 9.05 21.85 -15.16
CA THR A 269 8.83 22.33 -16.52
C THR A 269 8.69 23.85 -16.63
N GLY A 270 8.27 24.53 -15.55
CA GLY A 270 7.83 25.92 -15.58
C GLY A 270 6.44 26.13 -16.20
N GLU A 271 5.87 25.10 -16.84
CA GLU A 271 4.56 25.14 -17.47
C GLU A 271 3.41 24.90 -16.44
N GLY A 272 2.20 25.25 -16.83
CA GLY A 272 1.02 25.07 -16.00
C GLY A 272 0.81 23.60 -15.61
N VAL A 273 0.31 23.36 -14.39
CA VAL A 273 -0.04 22.02 -13.89
C VAL A 273 -1.18 21.44 -14.72
N CYS A 274 -1.06 20.20 -15.14
CA CYS A 274 -2.13 19.46 -15.81
C CYS A 274 -1.87 17.95 -15.65
N LEU A 275 -2.79 17.13 -16.08
CA LEU A 275 -2.60 15.69 -16.24
C LEU A 275 -1.88 15.41 -17.56
N ILE A 276 -0.87 14.55 -17.52
CA ILE A 276 -0.34 13.84 -18.70
C ILE A 276 -0.98 12.46 -18.67
N VAL A 277 -1.74 12.12 -19.71
CA VAL A 277 -2.58 10.92 -19.77
C VAL A 277 -2.02 9.97 -20.81
N PHE A 278 -1.60 8.78 -20.38
CA PHE A 278 -1.13 7.72 -21.28
C PHE A 278 -2.26 6.73 -21.55
N HIS A 279 -2.41 6.34 -22.80
CA HIS A 279 -3.43 5.41 -23.27
C HIS A 279 -2.85 4.04 -23.58
N TYR A 280 -3.43 3.01 -23.01
CA TYR A 280 -3.01 1.63 -23.18
C TYR A 280 -4.16 0.78 -23.72
N LYS A 281 -3.80 -0.24 -24.51
CA LYS A 281 -4.67 -1.31 -24.97
C LYS A 281 -4.15 -2.66 -24.48
N PRO A 282 -5.00 -3.69 -24.37
CA PRO A 282 -4.53 -5.04 -24.11
C PRO A 282 -3.54 -5.47 -25.19
N LYS A 283 -2.45 -6.08 -24.78
CA LYS A 283 -1.53 -6.77 -25.68
C LYS A 283 -2.20 -8.06 -26.17
N PRO A 284 -2.21 -8.35 -27.48
CA PRO A 284 -2.78 -9.56 -28.02
C PRO A 284 -2.21 -10.86 -27.44
#